data_132375024de794d836c13259e286e4e3
#
_entry.id   132375024de794d836c13259e286e4e3
#
_cell.length_a   1.000
_cell.length_b   1.000
_cell.length_c   1.000
_cell.angle_alpha   90.00
_cell.angle_beta   90.00
_cell.angle_gamma   90.00
#
_symmetry.space_group_name_H-M   'P 1'
#
loop_
_entity.id
_entity.type
_entity.pdbx_description
1 polymer ?
#
loop_
_entity_poly.entity_id
_entity_poly.type
_entity_poly.pdbx_seq_one_letter_code
_entity_poly.pdbx_strand_id
1 'polypeptide(L)'
;MNTRKKGEAYERIAAEYLKDNGVVMLEHNYRNRKGEIDIIGKDGEYTVFFEVKYRKNHSAGYPVEAVNYGKQRTICRVADYYRMTHHIGEFSPVRYDVVGICGTEITWYKNAFEHIY
;
A
#
# COMPACT_ATOMS: atom_id res chain seq x y z
N MET A 1 18.59 12.53 -8.66
CA MET A 1 17.12 12.43 -8.60
C MET A 1 16.63 12.79 -7.23
N ASN A 2 15.60 13.62 -7.14
CA ASN A 2 15.06 13.97 -5.82
C ASN A 2 14.23 12.80 -5.27
N THR A 3 14.00 12.81 -3.95
CA THR A 3 13.31 11.72 -3.24
C THR A 3 11.90 11.46 -3.77
N ARG A 4 11.19 12.52 -4.16
CA ARG A 4 9.82 12.41 -4.66
C ARG A 4 9.76 11.65 -5.98
N LYS A 5 10.63 11.98 -6.93
CA LYS A 5 10.68 11.29 -8.24
C LYS A 5 11.09 9.84 -8.07
N LYS A 6 11.98 9.56 -7.13
CA LYS A 6 12.41 8.20 -6.82
C LYS A 6 11.24 7.38 -6.27
N GLY A 7 10.47 7.97 -5.34
CA GLY A 7 9.28 7.33 -4.79
C GLY A 7 8.24 7.02 -5.86
N GLU A 8 7.98 7.97 -6.75
CA GLU A 8 7.03 7.78 -7.85
C GLU A 8 7.46 6.65 -8.79
N ALA A 9 8.76 6.51 -9.03
CA ALA A 9 9.27 5.43 -9.88
C ALA A 9 9.00 4.06 -9.25
N TYR A 10 9.23 3.91 -7.93
CA TYR A 10 8.99 2.64 -7.24
C TYR A 10 7.50 2.33 -7.13
N GLU A 11 6.66 3.34 -6.93
CA GLU A 11 5.21 3.17 -6.93
C GLU A 11 4.71 2.67 -8.28
N ARG A 12 5.30 3.18 -9.37
CA ARG A 12 4.96 2.74 -10.72
C ARG A 12 5.37 1.29 -10.96
N ILE A 13 6.56 0.91 -10.51
CA ILE A 13 7.05 -0.47 -10.58
C ILE A 13 6.11 -1.39 -9.81
N ALA A 14 5.72 -0.99 -8.60
CA ALA A 14 4.80 -1.76 -7.78
C ALA A 14 3.44 -1.91 -8.46
N ALA A 15 2.91 -0.84 -9.04
CA ALA A 15 1.62 -0.86 -9.74
C ALA A 15 1.64 -1.83 -10.93
N GLU A 16 2.70 -1.82 -11.72
CA GLU A 16 2.83 -2.74 -12.86
C GLU A 16 2.90 -4.19 -12.38
N TYR A 17 3.67 -4.43 -11.33
CA TYR A 17 3.77 -5.77 -10.73
C TYR A 17 2.40 -6.27 -10.28
N LEU A 18 1.64 -5.42 -9.59
CA LEU A 18 0.31 -5.79 -9.08
C LEU A 18 -0.67 -6.05 -10.22
N LYS A 19 -0.67 -5.23 -11.25
CA LYS A 19 -1.52 -5.44 -12.43
C LYS A 19 -1.19 -6.77 -13.10
N ASP A 20 0.09 -7.08 -13.25
CA ASP A 20 0.53 -8.34 -13.85
C ASP A 20 0.09 -9.55 -13.02
N ASN A 21 -0.19 -9.33 -11.74
CA ASN A 21 -0.66 -10.36 -10.82
C ASN A 21 -2.16 -10.28 -10.53
N GLY A 22 -2.91 -9.58 -11.38
CA GLY A 22 -4.37 -9.63 -11.38
C GLY A 22 -5.06 -8.56 -10.54
N VAL A 23 -4.34 -7.61 -9.98
CA VAL A 23 -4.94 -6.52 -9.20
C VAL A 23 -5.48 -5.45 -10.14
N VAL A 24 -6.73 -5.05 -9.91
CA VAL A 24 -7.34 -3.93 -10.63
C VAL A 24 -7.02 -2.65 -9.87
N MET A 25 -6.38 -1.69 -10.53
CA MET A 25 -6.03 -0.41 -9.90
C MET A 25 -7.26 0.48 -9.76
N LEU A 26 -7.48 0.99 -8.56
CA LEU A 26 -8.57 1.94 -8.28
C LEU A 26 -8.05 3.35 -8.09
N GLU A 27 -7.01 3.54 -7.29
CA GLU A 27 -6.44 4.85 -6.99
C GLU A 27 -4.92 4.77 -6.91
N HIS A 28 -4.26 5.84 -7.33
CA HIS A 28 -2.84 6.04 -7.12
C HIS A 28 -2.65 7.29 -6.26
N ASN A 29 -1.79 7.21 -5.24
CA ASN A 29 -1.48 8.35 -4.38
C ASN A 29 -2.75 9.01 -3.82
N TYR A 30 -3.63 8.18 -3.26
CA TYR A 30 -4.84 8.67 -2.64
C TYR A 30 -4.51 9.45 -1.37
N ARG A 31 -4.98 10.67 -1.28
CA ARG A 31 -4.65 11.56 -0.17
C ARG A 31 -5.90 12.20 0.42
N ASN A 32 -5.91 12.29 1.75
CA ASN A 32 -6.91 13.09 2.47
C ASN A 32 -6.23 13.73 3.69
N ARG A 33 -7.01 14.36 4.56
CA ARG A 33 -6.46 15.08 5.71
C ARG A 33 -5.70 14.19 6.69
N LYS A 34 -5.93 12.91 6.68
CA LYS A 34 -5.29 11.96 7.60
C LYS A 34 -3.94 11.46 7.09
N GLY A 35 -3.71 11.53 5.79
CA GLY A 35 -2.47 11.05 5.19
C GLY A 35 -2.67 10.55 3.78
N GLU A 36 -1.84 9.61 3.37
CA GLU A 36 -1.78 9.11 2.00
C GLU A 36 -1.66 7.60 1.96
N ILE A 37 -2.28 7.00 0.94
CA ILE A 37 -2.11 5.58 0.61
C ILE A 37 -1.56 5.53 -0.81
N ASP A 38 -0.47 4.78 -0.99
CA ASP A 38 0.24 4.74 -2.29
C ASP A 38 -0.61 4.17 -3.41
N ILE A 39 -1.29 3.05 -3.16
CA ILE A 39 -2.13 2.39 -4.16
C ILE A 39 -3.35 1.81 -3.47
N ILE A 40 -4.52 1.96 -4.10
CA ILE A 40 -5.74 1.26 -3.70
C ILE A 40 -6.17 0.42 -4.89
N GLY A 41 -6.44 -0.86 -4.66
CA GLY A 41 -6.80 -1.78 -5.73
C GLY A 41 -7.80 -2.83 -5.30
N LYS A 42 -8.22 -3.65 -6.27
CA LYS A 42 -9.09 -4.82 -6.03
C LYS A 42 -8.31 -6.08 -6.34
N ASP A 43 -8.23 -6.96 -5.37
CA ASP A 43 -7.68 -8.29 -5.54
C ASP A 43 -8.82 -9.30 -5.31
N GLY A 44 -9.45 -9.72 -6.40
CA GLY A 44 -10.69 -10.47 -6.31
C GLY A 44 -11.76 -9.60 -5.67
N GLU A 45 -12.38 -10.09 -4.59
CA GLU A 45 -13.42 -9.35 -3.86
C GLU A 45 -12.85 -8.39 -2.81
N TYR A 46 -11.53 -8.46 -2.53
CA TYR A 46 -10.90 -7.60 -1.54
C TYR A 46 -10.63 -6.21 -2.08
N THR A 47 -10.99 -5.19 -1.31
CA THR A 47 -10.44 -3.85 -1.50
C THR A 47 -9.14 -3.82 -0.72
N VAL A 48 -8.04 -3.53 -1.39
CA VAL A 48 -6.70 -3.62 -0.78
C VAL A 48 -6.04 -2.26 -0.77
N PHE A 49 -5.51 -1.91 0.39
CA PHE A 49 -4.75 -0.67 0.59
C PHE A 49 -3.27 -1.05 0.67
N PHE A 50 -2.50 -0.55 -0.30
CA PHE A 50 -1.09 -0.93 -0.45
C PHE A 50 -0.17 0.20 -0.02
N GLU A 51 0.85 -0.16 0.76
CA GLU A 51 2.00 0.70 1.05
C GLU A 51 3.18 0.16 0.25
N VAL A 52 3.87 1.04 -0.47
CA VAL A 52 5.05 0.67 -1.25
C VAL A 52 6.29 1.14 -0.50
N LYS A 53 7.21 0.21 -0.23
CA LYS A 53 8.46 0.50 0.46
C LYS A 53 9.65 0.03 -0.36
N TYR A 54 10.68 0.87 -0.40
CA TYR A 54 11.90 0.57 -1.11
C TYR A 54 13.09 0.52 -0.14
N ARG A 55 13.96 -0.45 -0.36
CA ARG A 55 15.27 -0.53 0.29
C ARG A 55 16.31 -0.87 -0.79
N LYS A 56 17.47 -0.23 -0.71
CA LYS A 56 18.55 -0.49 -1.66
C LYS A 56 19.05 -1.95 -1.53
N ASN A 57 19.11 -2.43 -0.29
CA ASN A 57 19.53 -3.80 0.06
C ASN A 57 18.97 -4.11 1.44
N HIS A 58 19.27 -5.31 1.96
CA HIS A 58 18.77 -5.77 3.25
C HIS A 58 19.54 -5.28 4.47
N SER A 59 20.57 -4.44 4.29
CA SER A 59 21.40 -3.98 5.42
C SER A 59 20.63 -3.18 6.46
N ALA A 60 19.57 -2.51 6.08
CA ALA A 60 18.69 -1.75 6.98
C ALA A 60 17.40 -2.50 7.31
N GLY A 61 17.35 -3.82 7.10
CA GLY A 61 16.18 -4.66 7.32
C GLY A 61 15.33 -4.82 6.06
N TYR A 62 14.29 -5.62 6.17
CA TYR A 62 13.36 -5.82 5.06
C TYR A 62 12.41 -4.64 4.92
N PRO A 63 11.97 -4.30 3.68
CA PRO A 63 11.08 -3.16 3.47
C PRO A 63 9.80 -3.18 4.32
N VAL A 64 9.21 -4.35 4.53
CA VAL A 64 7.97 -4.49 5.32
C VAL A 64 8.17 -4.03 6.77
N GLU A 65 9.38 -4.15 7.32
CA GLU A 65 9.69 -3.74 8.69
C GLU A 65 9.64 -2.22 8.86
N ALA A 66 9.71 -1.45 7.77
CA ALA A 66 9.62 0.00 7.83
C ALA A 66 8.20 0.50 8.05
N VAL A 67 7.19 -0.37 7.94
CA VAL A 67 5.79 0.00 8.16
C VAL A 67 5.45 -0.22 9.63
N ASN A 68 5.87 0.73 10.47
CA ASN A 68 5.68 0.66 11.92
C ASN A 68 4.22 0.93 12.32
N TYR A 69 3.92 0.80 13.62
CA TYR A 69 2.57 0.96 14.15
C TYR A 69 1.96 2.32 13.79
N GLY A 70 2.73 3.40 13.94
CA GLY A 70 2.24 4.75 13.63
C GLY A 70 1.84 4.89 12.17
N LYS A 71 2.63 4.32 11.25
CA LYS A 71 2.31 4.32 9.83
C LYS A 71 1.08 3.46 9.54
N GLN A 72 0.99 2.29 10.16
CA GLN A 72 -0.19 1.41 10.02
C GLN A 72 -1.45 2.13 10.46
N ARG A 73 -1.39 2.82 11.61
CA ARG A 73 -2.53 3.57 12.13
C ARG A 73 -2.96 4.69 11.16
N THR A 74 -2.00 5.41 10.61
CA THR A 74 -2.27 6.46 9.61
C THR A 74 -2.96 5.87 8.39
N ILE A 75 -2.44 4.77 7.86
CA ILE A 75 -3.03 4.09 6.70
C ILE A 75 -4.48 3.68 7.01
N CYS A 76 -4.73 3.15 8.21
CA CYS A 76 -6.08 2.76 8.61
C CYS A 76 -7.04 3.95 8.67
N ARG A 77 -6.57 5.11 9.16
CA ARG A 77 -7.43 6.33 9.21
C ARG A 77 -7.73 6.85 7.79
N VAL A 78 -6.75 6.83 6.90
CA VAL A 78 -6.96 7.20 5.50
C VAL A 78 -7.96 6.24 4.83
N ALA A 79 -7.78 4.94 5.08
CA ALA A 79 -8.66 3.91 4.54
C ALA A 79 -10.10 4.03 5.05
N ASP A 80 -10.29 4.36 6.34
CA ASP A 80 -11.61 4.58 6.91
C ASP A 80 -12.38 5.65 6.12
N TYR A 81 -11.72 6.75 5.81
CA TYR A 81 -12.33 7.84 5.06
C TYR A 81 -12.67 7.40 3.63
N TYR A 82 -11.75 6.70 2.98
CA TYR A 82 -12.00 6.16 1.63
C TYR A 82 -13.21 5.23 1.63
N ARG A 83 -13.28 4.34 2.60
CA ARG A 83 -14.40 3.38 2.71
C ARG A 83 -15.73 4.11 2.90
N MET A 84 -15.73 5.14 3.75
CA MET A 84 -16.93 5.93 4.00
C MET A 84 -17.42 6.62 2.72
N THR A 85 -16.53 7.28 1.98
CA THR A 85 -16.89 8.05 0.80
C THR A 85 -17.21 7.17 -0.42
N HIS A 86 -16.75 5.93 -0.42
CA HIS A 86 -17.01 4.98 -1.51
C HIS A 86 -18.02 3.90 -1.12
N HIS A 87 -18.70 4.08 0.00
CA HIS A 87 -19.77 3.18 0.47
C HIS A 87 -19.32 1.72 0.61
N ILE A 88 -18.10 1.51 1.09
CA ILE A 88 -17.56 0.19 1.37
C ILE A 88 -17.90 -0.15 2.82
N GLY A 89 -18.89 -1.03 3.01
CA GLY A 89 -19.42 -1.34 4.33
C GLY A 89 -18.47 -2.15 5.21
N GLU A 90 -18.81 -2.26 6.49
CA GLU A 90 -17.94 -2.96 7.46
C GLU A 90 -17.80 -4.46 7.19
N PHE A 91 -18.75 -5.05 6.48
CA PHE A 91 -18.69 -6.47 6.14
C PHE A 91 -18.04 -6.74 4.77
N SER A 92 -17.66 -5.70 4.05
CA SER A 92 -16.94 -5.85 2.79
C SER A 92 -15.48 -6.25 3.08
N PRO A 93 -14.95 -7.25 2.38
CA PRO A 93 -13.57 -7.67 2.65
C PRO A 93 -12.56 -6.59 2.29
N VAL A 94 -11.67 -6.31 3.22
CA VAL A 94 -10.62 -5.28 3.11
C VAL A 94 -9.32 -5.88 3.60
N ARG A 95 -8.22 -5.47 2.97
CA ARG A 95 -6.90 -5.99 3.33
C ARG A 95 -5.87 -4.87 3.26
N TYR A 96 -4.86 -4.94 4.12
CA TYR A 96 -3.72 -4.01 4.12
C TYR A 96 -2.48 -4.76 3.71
N ASP A 97 -1.91 -4.41 2.57
CA ASP A 97 -0.77 -5.09 1.99
C ASP A 97 0.43 -4.16 1.89
N VAL A 98 1.62 -4.74 1.84
CA VAL A 98 2.84 -3.99 1.59
C VAL A 98 3.52 -4.58 0.37
N VAL A 99 3.96 -3.73 -0.55
CA VAL A 99 4.81 -4.14 -1.65
C VAL A 99 6.21 -3.64 -1.32
N GLY A 100 7.11 -4.56 -1.04
CA GLY A 100 8.49 -4.26 -0.71
C GLY A 100 9.37 -4.43 -1.95
N ILE A 101 10.20 -3.43 -2.23
CA ILE A 101 11.17 -3.50 -3.31
C ILE A 101 12.54 -3.37 -2.67
N CYS A 102 13.36 -4.41 -2.81
CA CYS A 102 14.71 -4.44 -2.28
C CYS A 102 15.67 -4.63 -3.44
N GLY A 103 16.36 -3.55 -3.84
CA GLY A 103 17.12 -3.57 -5.08
C GLY A 103 16.20 -3.78 -6.27
N THR A 104 16.28 -4.93 -6.93
CA THR A 104 15.40 -5.30 -8.05
C THR A 104 14.37 -6.35 -7.66
N GLU A 105 14.41 -6.82 -6.42
CA GLU A 105 13.51 -7.86 -5.93
C GLU A 105 12.22 -7.25 -5.40
N ILE A 106 11.08 -7.75 -5.88
CA ILE A 106 9.76 -7.29 -5.46
C ILE A 106 9.10 -8.39 -4.64
N THR A 107 8.61 -8.03 -3.46
CA THR A 107 7.86 -8.96 -2.60
C THR A 107 6.53 -8.34 -2.25
N TRP A 108 5.45 -9.08 -2.47
CA TRP A 108 4.11 -8.67 -2.12
C TRP A 108 3.72 -9.37 -0.81
N TYR A 109 3.61 -8.58 0.27
CA TYR A 109 3.21 -9.07 1.57
C TYR A 109 1.70 -8.86 1.71
N LYS A 110 0.94 -9.91 1.46
CA LYS A 110 -0.53 -9.87 1.59
C LYS A 110 -0.93 -9.90 3.06
N ASN A 111 -1.91 -9.07 3.41
CA ASN A 111 -2.42 -8.98 4.77
C ASN A 111 -1.29 -8.72 5.77
N ALA A 112 -0.49 -7.71 5.47
CA ALA A 112 0.73 -7.41 6.23
C ALA A 112 0.43 -6.91 7.65
N PHE A 113 -0.73 -6.32 7.89
CA PHE A 113 -1.18 -5.92 9.22
C PHE A 113 -2.71 -5.83 9.23
N GLU A 114 -3.26 -5.87 10.45
CA GLU A 114 -4.69 -5.81 10.64
C GLU A 114 -5.17 -4.37 10.83
N HIS A 115 -6.47 -4.16 10.65
CA HIS A 115 -7.07 -2.86 10.88
C HIS A 115 -6.92 -2.44 12.34
N ILE A 116 -6.48 -1.20 12.53
CA ILE A 116 -6.34 -0.60 13.86
C ILE A 116 -7.54 0.34 14.07
N TYR A 117 -8.34 0.02 15.07
CA TYR A 117 -9.54 0.80 15.41
C TYR A 117 -9.26 2.06 16.22
#